data_db1ba06f9002b9d47864ad2c387b008c
#
_entry.id   db1ba06f9002b9d47864ad2c387b008c
#
_cell.length_a   1.000
_cell.length_b   1.000
_cell.length_c   1.000
_cell.angle_alpha   90.00
_cell.angle_beta   90.00
_cell.angle_gamma   90.00
#
_symmetry.space_group_name_H-M   'P 1'
#
loop_
_entity.id
_entity.type
_entity.pdbx_description
1 polymer ?
#
loop_
_entity_poly.entity_id
_entity_poly.type
_entity_poly.pdbx_seq_one_letter_code
_entity_poly.pdbx_strand_id
1 'polypeptide(L)'
;MQIITLTSDIGLRDFYVASVKGRLLQAVNGAQLIDITHQIKPFDVAEAAYQLRSCYASFPRGTIHMVGVDTEPYLPYKITDPSQENQLTYPSILTYDGHFFISNDNGFIGTFLGEGVPEALYRYVRIEEEPESWTFMMKTCFVDLASNIVNKVPFKDFTVEVNAYKKAFTPNPIIEHNMIQGNVIHIDHFGNIITNIFKHDFERFGLNVPFTISYQKRNYDIDVISKAYNDVTISERVAIFNDTERLEIAINRGANGGNGGADRLFGMRLGEPVRVTFFPKGSVRNLDSLL
;
A
#
# COMPACT_ATOMS: atom_id res chain seq x y z
N MET A 1 17.30 12.48 17.30
CA MET A 1 17.64 12.10 15.91
C MET A 1 16.33 11.93 15.16
N GLN A 2 16.15 12.62 14.04
CA GLN A 2 14.91 12.55 13.27
C GLN A 2 15.00 11.46 12.21
N ILE A 3 14.02 10.55 12.17
CA ILE A 3 13.91 9.55 11.11
C ILE A 3 12.98 10.08 10.03
N ILE A 4 13.41 9.98 8.77
CA ILE A 4 12.62 10.31 7.58
C ILE A 4 12.66 9.10 6.66
N THR A 5 11.51 8.52 6.34
CA THR A 5 11.42 7.42 5.37
C THR A 5 11.00 7.93 4.00
N LEU A 6 11.46 7.24 2.96
CA LEU A 6 11.21 7.61 1.57
C LEU A 6 10.51 6.46 0.84
N THR A 7 9.36 6.75 0.26
CA THR A 7 8.60 5.85 -0.62
C THR A 7 8.33 6.60 -1.92
N SER A 8 8.67 6.04 -3.09
CA SER A 8 8.43 6.74 -4.36
C SER A 8 8.37 5.81 -5.57
N ASP A 9 7.93 6.35 -6.69
CA ASP A 9 7.88 5.71 -8.01
C ASP A 9 9.00 6.19 -8.95
N ILE A 10 9.96 7.00 -8.45
CA ILE A 10 11.01 7.62 -9.28
C ILE A 10 12.17 6.69 -9.64
N GLY A 11 12.17 5.46 -9.12
CA GLY A 11 13.20 4.46 -9.40
C GLY A 11 14.57 4.77 -8.79
N LEU A 12 15.54 3.85 -9.05
CA LEU A 12 16.92 3.97 -8.57
C LEU A 12 17.93 4.17 -9.70
N ARG A 13 17.48 4.21 -10.95
CA ARG A 13 18.37 4.30 -12.11
C ARG A 13 18.95 5.69 -12.28
N ASP A 14 18.14 6.71 -12.02
CA ASP A 14 18.47 8.11 -12.28
C ASP A 14 18.88 8.85 -11.00
N PHE A 15 19.24 10.11 -11.12
CA PHE A 15 19.75 10.93 -10.02
C PHE A 15 18.69 11.37 -9.00
N TYR A 16 17.41 11.13 -9.25
CA TYR A 16 16.29 11.70 -8.50
C TYR A 16 16.36 11.40 -7.00
N VAL A 17 16.52 10.13 -6.62
CA VAL A 17 16.62 9.74 -5.20
C VAL A 17 17.81 10.42 -4.51
N ALA A 18 18.97 10.42 -5.16
CA ALA A 18 20.15 11.08 -4.62
C ALA A 18 19.93 12.59 -4.43
N SER A 19 19.23 13.24 -5.37
CA SER A 19 18.91 14.65 -5.29
C SER A 19 17.96 14.98 -4.13
N VAL A 20 16.92 14.15 -3.89
CA VAL A 20 16.02 14.28 -2.73
C VAL A 20 16.81 14.13 -1.43
N LYS A 21 17.60 13.08 -1.31
CA LYS A 21 18.41 12.82 -0.10
C LYS A 21 19.40 13.94 0.17
N GLY A 22 20.11 14.42 -0.87
CA GLY A 22 21.03 15.55 -0.73
C GLY A 22 20.34 16.80 -0.21
N ARG A 23 19.15 17.12 -0.72
CA ARG A 23 18.37 18.28 -0.27
C ARG A 23 17.86 18.10 1.17
N LEU A 24 17.42 16.89 1.54
CA LEU A 24 17.01 16.57 2.94
C LEU A 24 18.18 16.74 3.92
N LEU A 25 19.38 16.24 3.58
CA LEU A 25 20.56 16.37 4.43
C LEU A 25 20.99 17.82 4.64
N GLN A 26 20.73 18.71 3.66
CA GLN A 26 20.96 20.15 3.81
C GLN A 26 19.88 20.82 4.68
N ALA A 27 18.61 20.42 4.52
CA ALA A 27 17.48 21.06 5.18
C ALA A 27 17.27 20.57 6.63
N VAL A 28 17.62 19.30 6.92
CA VAL A 28 17.36 18.65 8.21
C VAL A 28 18.67 18.05 8.76
N ASN A 29 19.33 18.83 9.62
CA ASN A 29 20.59 18.40 10.22
C ASN A 29 20.42 17.13 11.08
N GLY A 30 21.27 16.14 10.86
CA GLY A 30 21.27 14.88 11.62
C GLY A 30 20.06 13.96 11.32
N ALA A 31 19.37 14.15 10.19
CA ALA A 31 18.32 13.25 9.75
C ALA A 31 18.89 11.88 9.40
N GLN A 32 18.18 10.82 9.84
CA GLN A 32 18.40 9.47 9.36
C GLN A 32 17.41 9.17 8.24
N LEU A 33 17.91 8.97 7.02
CA LEU A 33 17.09 8.69 5.83
C LEU A 33 17.02 7.19 5.62
N ILE A 34 15.80 6.65 5.51
CA ILE A 34 15.54 5.22 5.30
C ILE A 34 14.64 5.05 4.08
N ASP A 35 15.09 4.30 3.11
CA ASP A 35 14.26 3.96 1.95
C ASP A 35 13.32 2.81 2.31
N ILE A 36 12.02 3.02 2.12
CA ILE A 36 11.05 1.92 2.08
C ILE A 36 11.16 1.26 0.71
N THR A 37 10.88 2.02 -0.33
CA THR A 37 11.07 1.60 -1.72
C THR A 37 11.03 2.80 -2.66
N HIS A 38 11.77 2.70 -3.78
CA HIS A 38 11.68 3.64 -4.90
C HIS A 38 11.20 2.97 -6.18
N GLN A 39 10.64 1.75 -6.05
CA GLN A 39 10.20 0.91 -7.16
C GLN A 39 8.68 0.72 -7.19
N ILE A 40 7.93 1.66 -6.62
CA ILE A 40 6.49 1.72 -6.83
C ILE A 40 6.24 1.87 -8.33
N LYS A 41 5.25 1.17 -8.83
CA LYS A 41 4.83 1.34 -10.22
C LYS A 41 4.43 2.81 -10.45
N PRO A 42 4.89 3.45 -11.55
CA PRO A 42 4.59 4.85 -11.80
C PRO A 42 3.11 5.20 -11.61
N PHE A 43 2.84 6.21 -10.77
CA PHE A 43 1.51 6.73 -10.43
C PHE A 43 0.61 5.79 -9.60
N ASP A 44 1.11 4.65 -9.11
CA ASP A 44 0.32 3.69 -8.33
C ASP A 44 0.30 4.04 -6.84
N VAL A 45 -0.63 4.92 -6.46
CA VAL A 45 -0.82 5.35 -5.06
C VAL A 45 -1.33 4.21 -4.17
N ALA A 46 -2.02 3.20 -4.75
CA ALA A 46 -2.53 2.07 -3.99
C ALA A 46 -1.39 1.13 -3.57
N GLU A 47 -0.43 0.89 -4.46
CA GLU A 47 0.79 0.15 -4.13
C GLU A 47 1.62 0.89 -3.08
N ALA A 48 1.79 2.21 -3.22
CA ALA A 48 2.50 3.03 -2.22
C ALA A 48 1.85 2.94 -0.84
N ALA A 49 0.52 3.02 -0.78
CA ALA A 49 -0.23 2.90 0.46
C ALA A 49 -0.09 1.50 1.08
N TYR A 50 -0.14 0.43 0.27
CA TYR A 50 0.09 -0.93 0.74
C TYR A 50 1.49 -1.10 1.33
N GLN A 51 2.54 -0.70 0.61
CA GLN A 51 3.92 -0.83 1.05
C GLN A 51 4.18 -0.09 2.37
N LEU A 52 3.77 1.17 2.45
CA LEU A 52 4.00 1.96 3.65
C LEU A 52 3.15 1.49 4.83
N ARG A 53 1.87 1.14 4.61
CA ARG A 53 0.99 0.62 5.65
C ARG A 53 1.52 -0.67 6.27
N SER A 54 2.20 -1.50 5.49
CA SER A 54 2.78 -2.77 5.94
C SER A 54 3.98 -2.59 6.87
N CYS A 55 4.61 -1.39 6.92
CA CYS A 55 5.84 -1.22 7.69
C CYS A 55 5.89 0.03 8.58
N TYR A 56 5.01 1.04 8.42
CA TYR A 56 5.15 2.31 9.14
C TYR A 56 5.16 2.14 10.67
N ALA A 57 4.34 1.22 11.20
CA ALA A 57 4.22 0.96 12.62
C ALA A 57 5.50 0.32 13.24
N SER A 58 6.43 -0.17 12.42
CA SER A 58 7.74 -0.64 12.85
C SER A 58 8.72 0.51 13.15
N PHE A 59 8.37 1.74 12.78
CA PHE A 59 9.18 2.92 13.05
C PHE A 59 8.76 3.61 14.36
N PRO A 60 9.70 4.29 15.04
CA PRO A 60 9.36 5.07 16.23
C PRO A 60 8.35 6.18 15.92
N ARG A 61 7.45 6.46 16.87
CA ARG A 61 6.57 7.63 16.79
C ARG A 61 7.37 8.91 16.58
N GLY A 62 6.82 9.85 15.81
CA GLY A 62 7.51 11.05 15.35
C GLY A 62 8.30 10.86 14.06
N THR A 63 8.33 9.66 13.47
CA THR A 63 8.91 9.45 12.13
C THR A 63 8.12 10.24 11.09
N ILE A 64 8.82 10.81 10.13
CA ILE A 64 8.24 11.49 8.96
C ILE A 64 8.33 10.53 7.78
N HIS A 65 7.20 10.17 7.20
CA HIS A 65 7.09 9.33 6.02
C HIS A 65 6.82 10.20 4.79
N MET A 66 7.78 10.33 3.88
CA MET A 66 7.62 11.08 2.62
C MET A 66 7.23 10.12 1.50
N VAL A 67 6.10 10.40 0.84
CA VAL A 67 5.54 9.57 -0.25
C VAL A 67 5.51 10.36 -1.53
N GLY A 68 6.48 10.08 -2.41
CA GLY A 68 6.68 10.74 -3.69
C GLY A 68 6.13 9.93 -4.85
N VAL A 69 4.79 9.74 -4.89
CA VAL A 69 4.09 9.04 -5.98
C VAL A 69 3.01 9.96 -6.52
N ASP A 70 2.98 10.18 -7.84
CA ASP A 70 2.03 11.08 -8.50
C ASP A 70 1.92 12.44 -7.80
N THR A 71 3.05 13.14 -7.68
CA THR A 71 3.17 14.30 -6.79
C THR A 71 2.85 15.65 -7.42
N GLU A 72 2.70 15.74 -8.73
CA GLU A 72 2.38 17.02 -9.37
C GLU A 72 1.01 17.52 -8.90
N PRO A 73 0.91 18.76 -8.36
CA PRO A 73 -0.36 19.25 -7.86
C PRO A 73 -1.31 19.62 -9.00
N TYR A 74 -2.59 19.34 -8.82
CA TYR A 74 -3.65 19.84 -9.70
C TYR A 74 -4.35 21.00 -9.00
N LEU A 75 -4.08 22.22 -9.47
CA LEU A 75 -4.43 23.47 -8.79
C LEU A 75 -5.60 24.20 -9.48
N PRO A 76 -6.28 25.14 -8.80
CA PRO A 76 -7.52 25.80 -9.32
C PRO A 76 -7.36 26.44 -10.70
N TYR A 77 -6.21 27.02 -11.03
CA TYR A 77 -6.00 27.64 -12.35
C TYR A 77 -5.98 26.64 -13.52
N LYS A 78 -5.84 25.33 -13.24
CA LYS A 78 -5.96 24.25 -14.24
C LYS A 78 -7.41 23.84 -14.49
N ILE A 79 -8.37 24.33 -13.67
CA ILE A 79 -9.78 24.01 -13.82
C ILE A 79 -10.37 24.85 -14.94
N THR A 80 -10.89 24.18 -15.95
CA THR A 80 -11.61 24.81 -17.06
C THR A 80 -13.14 24.63 -16.94
N ASP A 81 -13.58 23.68 -16.09
CA ASP A 81 -14.96 23.32 -15.83
C ASP A 81 -15.15 23.09 -14.32
N PRO A 82 -16.18 23.66 -13.67
CA PRO A 82 -16.48 23.43 -12.25
C PRO A 82 -16.57 21.97 -11.84
N SER A 83 -16.95 21.06 -12.74
CA SER A 83 -16.99 19.62 -12.46
C SER A 83 -15.61 19.02 -12.17
N GLN A 84 -14.53 19.73 -12.48
CA GLN A 84 -13.15 19.30 -12.25
C GLN A 84 -12.61 19.68 -10.86
N GLU A 85 -13.36 20.38 -10.02
CA GLU A 85 -12.93 20.74 -8.66
C GLU A 85 -12.56 19.51 -7.81
N ASN A 86 -13.19 18.38 -8.06
CA ASN A 86 -12.86 17.11 -7.42
C ASN A 86 -11.47 16.55 -7.82
N GLN A 87 -10.86 17.10 -8.87
CA GLN A 87 -9.50 16.72 -9.34
C GLN A 87 -8.40 17.48 -8.62
N LEU A 88 -8.72 18.60 -7.94
CA LEU A 88 -7.72 19.38 -7.20
C LEU A 88 -6.93 18.51 -6.23
N THR A 89 -5.61 18.60 -6.29
CA THR A 89 -4.69 17.89 -5.40
C THR A 89 -3.68 18.88 -4.80
N TYR A 90 -3.39 18.68 -3.53
CA TYR A 90 -2.47 19.57 -2.79
C TYR A 90 -1.48 18.75 -1.99
N PRO A 91 -0.24 19.23 -1.83
CA PRO A 91 0.67 18.70 -0.85
C PRO A 91 0.02 18.76 0.54
N SER A 92 0.12 17.68 1.28
CA SER A 92 -0.57 17.55 2.55
C SER A 92 0.29 16.82 3.57
N ILE A 93 0.05 17.11 4.84
CA ILE A 93 0.64 16.43 5.98
C ILE A 93 -0.49 15.74 6.74
N LEU A 94 -0.47 14.42 6.76
CA LEU A 94 -1.33 13.61 7.61
C LEU A 94 -0.61 13.33 8.93
N THR A 95 -1.28 13.50 10.07
CA THR A 95 -0.85 12.95 11.36
C THR A 95 -1.73 11.76 11.71
N TYR A 96 -1.09 10.63 11.96
CA TYR A 96 -1.76 9.38 12.25
C TYR A 96 -0.86 8.47 13.09
N ASP A 97 -1.40 7.93 14.19
CA ASP A 97 -0.70 7.06 15.15
C ASP A 97 0.64 7.65 15.62
N GLY A 98 0.68 8.99 15.82
CA GLY A 98 1.87 9.70 16.23
C GLY A 98 2.98 9.80 15.18
N HIS A 99 2.71 9.52 13.91
CA HIS A 99 3.61 9.69 12.78
C HIS A 99 3.15 10.85 11.89
N PHE A 100 4.06 11.36 11.05
CA PHE A 100 3.77 12.36 10.03
C PHE A 100 3.91 11.74 8.64
N PHE A 101 2.94 11.95 7.78
CA PHE A 101 2.97 11.47 6.39
C PHE A 101 2.85 12.66 5.46
N ILE A 102 3.85 12.89 4.62
CA ILE A 102 3.88 13.95 3.61
C ILE A 102 3.61 13.31 2.27
N SER A 103 2.54 13.71 1.62
CA SER A 103 2.15 13.25 0.28
C SER A 103 1.33 14.32 -0.44
N ASN A 104 1.04 14.10 -1.72
CA ASN A 104 -0.04 14.82 -2.37
C ASN A 104 -1.38 14.17 -2.01
N ASP A 105 -2.46 14.96 -1.86
CA ASP A 105 -3.82 14.44 -1.66
C ASP A 105 -4.43 13.97 -2.99
N ASN A 106 -3.82 12.93 -3.56
CA ASN A 106 -4.17 12.30 -4.84
C ASN A 106 -4.90 10.96 -4.68
N GLY A 107 -5.33 10.65 -3.46
CA GLY A 107 -5.95 9.38 -3.09
C GLY A 107 -5.08 8.50 -2.19
N PHE A 108 -3.76 8.80 -2.05
CA PHE A 108 -2.87 8.09 -1.15
C PHE A 108 -3.38 8.11 0.30
N ILE A 109 -3.72 9.30 0.82
CA ILE A 109 -4.11 9.49 2.22
C ILE A 109 -5.28 8.58 2.60
N GLY A 110 -6.38 8.65 1.87
CA GLY A 110 -7.55 7.84 2.17
C GLY A 110 -7.34 6.34 1.96
N THR A 111 -6.49 5.97 1.00
CA THR A 111 -6.14 4.56 0.76
C THR A 111 -5.24 4.01 1.86
N PHE A 112 -4.27 4.80 2.32
CA PHE A 112 -3.42 4.46 3.46
C PHE A 112 -4.21 4.32 4.76
N LEU A 113 -5.11 5.25 5.06
CA LEU A 113 -5.95 5.20 6.26
C LEU A 113 -6.91 4.00 6.25
N GLY A 114 -7.50 3.65 5.09
CA GLY A 114 -8.56 2.63 5.04
C GLY A 114 -9.75 3.04 5.91
N GLU A 115 -9.98 2.31 7.00
CA GLU A 115 -10.98 2.63 8.04
C GLU A 115 -10.40 3.44 9.21
N GLY A 116 -9.09 3.75 9.17
CA GLY A 116 -8.42 4.53 10.20
C GLY A 116 -8.89 5.99 10.21
N VAL A 117 -8.91 6.59 11.39
CA VAL A 117 -9.28 8.01 11.58
C VAL A 117 -8.00 8.82 11.75
N PRO A 118 -7.76 9.86 10.94
CA PRO A 118 -6.60 10.73 11.10
C PRO A 118 -6.66 11.50 12.43
N GLU A 119 -5.51 11.78 13.04
CA GLU A 119 -5.41 12.71 14.16
C GLU A 119 -5.63 14.14 13.66
N ALA A 120 -5.02 14.50 12.53
CA ALA A 120 -5.24 15.73 11.79
C ALA A 120 -4.75 15.59 10.35
N LEU A 121 -5.27 16.44 9.47
CA LEU A 121 -4.81 16.58 8.09
C LEU A 121 -4.62 18.06 7.76
N TYR A 122 -3.44 18.37 7.24
CA TYR A 122 -3.03 19.73 6.90
C TYR A 122 -2.72 19.84 5.41
N ARG A 123 -3.33 20.81 4.73
CA ARG A 123 -3.04 21.15 3.34
C ARG A 123 -2.03 22.29 3.26
N TYR A 124 -1.00 22.13 2.46
CA TYR A 124 -0.05 23.21 2.18
C TYR A 124 -0.68 24.28 1.29
N VAL A 125 -0.71 25.53 1.76
CA VAL A 125 -1.47 26.62 1.10
C VAL A 125 -0.62 27.50 0.19
N ARG A 126 0.71 27.49 0.35
CA ARG A 126 1.60 28.36 -0.45
C ARG A 126 2.04 27.74 -1.77
N ILE A 127 1.57 26.55 -2.10
CA ILE A 127 2.02 25.85 -3.31
C ILE A 127 1.75 26.62 -4.58
N GLU A 128 0.69 27.44 -4.64
CA GLU A 128 0.34 28.25 -5.81
C GLU A 128 1.34 29.39 -6.05
N GLU A 129 2.08 29.81 -5.02
CA GLU A 129 3.09 30.86 -5.06
C GLU A 129 4.48 30.34 -5.49
N GLU A 130 4.64 29.02 -5.61
CA GLU A 130 5.92 28.32 -5.79
C GLU A 130 5.92 27.41 -7.03
N PRO A 131 5.66 27.91 -8.25
CA PRO A 131 5.51 27.06 -9.44
C PRO A 131 6.78 26.27 -9.79
N GLU A 132 7.96 26.72 -9.41
CA GLU A 132 9.22 26.01 -9.57
C GLU A 132 9.30 24.73 -8.75
N SER A 133 8.47 24.60 -7.71
CA SER A 133 8.37 23.39 -6.89
C SER A 133 7.61 22.26 -7.55
N TRP A 134 6.75 22.52 -8.54
CA TRP A 134 5.73 21.58 -9.01
C TRP A 134 6.28 20.38 -9.77
N THR A 135 7.37 20.55 -10.50
CA THR A 135 7.94 19.49 -11.34
C THR A 135 8.67 18.39 -10.56
N PHE A 136 9.08 18.68 -9.32
CA PHE A 136 9.76 17.71 -8.47
C PHE A 136 9.42 17.92 -6.99
N MET A 137 8.15 17.80 -6.65
CA MET A 137 7.59 18.07 -5.34
C MET A 137 8.32 17.37 -4.20
N MET A 138 8.73 16.11 -4.40
CA MET A 138 9.43 15.34 -3.38
C MET A 138 10.77 15.97 -2.98
N LYS A 139 11.47 16.63 -3.91
CA LYS A 139 12.74 17.31 -3.66
C LYS A 139 12.56 18.72 -3.09
N THR A 140 11.49 19.39 -3.48
CA THR A 140 11.22 20.80 -3.15
C THR A 140 10.26 20.89 -1.98
N CYS A 141 8.99 21.05 -2.24
CA CYS A 141 7.93 21.25 -1.26
C CYS A 141 7.96 20.22 -0.12
N PHE A 142 8.11 18.92 -0.40
CA PHE A 142 8.06 17.90 0.66
C PHE A 142 9.27 17.97 1.60
N VAL A 143 10.45 18.36 1.08
CA VAL A 143 11.63 18.62 1.92
C VAL A 143 11.39 19.80 2.84
N ASP A 144 10.78 20.87 2.33
CA ASP A 144 10.48 22.06 3.13
C ASP A 144 9.42 21.80 4.18
N LEU A 145 8.38 21.00 3.86
CA LEU A 145 7.40 20.50 4.84
C LEU A 145 8.06 19.64 5.92
N ALA A 146 8.95 18.72 5.55
CA ALA A 146 9.70 17.90 6.51
C ALA A 146 10.59 18.77 7.42
N SER A 147 11.27 19.76 6.86
CA SER A 147 12.08 20.72 7.61
C SER A 147 11.24 21.53 8.61
N ASN A 148 10.06 22.00 8.20
CA ASN A 148 9.15 22.73 9.08
C ASN A 148 8.68 21.87 10.27
N ILE A 149 8.36 20.59 10.03
CA ILE A 149 7.98 19.65 11.11
C ILE A 149 9.14 19.50 12.09
N VAL A 150 10.36 19.24 11.60
CA VAL A 150 11.55 19.03 12.44
C VAL A 150 11.89 20.27 13.26
N ASN A 151 11.80 21.46 12.65
CA ASN A 151 12.04 22.73 13.29
C ASN A 151 10.86 23.19 14.17
N LYS A 152 9.79 22.38 14.29
CA LYS A 152 8.59 22.67 15.09
C LYS A 152 7.92 24.00 14.71
N VAL A 153 7.97 24.37 13.44
CA VAL A 153 7.22 25.52 12.92
C VAL A 153 5.72 25.24 13.14
N PRO A 154 4.94 26.16 13.71
CA PRO A 154 3.51 25.94 13.90
C PRO A 154 2.79 25.64 12.57
N PHE A 155 2.02 24.57 12.49
CA PHE A 155 1.34 24.17 11.25
C PHE A 155 0.50 25.31 10.64
N LYS A 156 -0.19 26.10 11.48
CA LYS A 156 -1.01 27.26 11.05
C LYS A 156 -0.24 28.31 10.26
N ASP A 157 1.10 28.35 10.34
CA ASP A 157 1.92 29.37 9.68
C ASP A 157 2.18 29.03 8.19
N PHE A 158 1.99 27.76 7.80
CA PHE A 158 2.23 27.30 6.42
C PHE A 158 1.17 26.35 5.88
N THR A 159 0.19 25.91 6.70
CA THR A 159 -0.86 24.98 6.29
C THR A 159 -2.24 25.46 6.78
N VAL A 160 -3.28 24.84 6.23
CA VAL A 160 -4.66 24.91 6.72
C VAL A 160 -5.11 23.50 7.07
N GLU A 161 -5.72 23.33 8.24
CA GLU A 161 -6.32 22.07 8.64
C GLU A 161 -7.59 21.81 7.83
N VAL A 162 -7.73 20.58 7.36
CA VAL A 162 -8.86 20.14 6.52
C VAL A 162 -9.39 18.80 7.01
N ASN A 163 -10.69 18.56 6.80
CA ASN A 163 -11.35 17.31 7.22
C ASN A 163 -11.68 16.38 6.05
N ALA A 164 -11.43 16.83 4.81
CA ALA A 164 -11.70 16.05 3.62
C ALA A 164 -10.39 15.65 2.91
N TYR A 165 -10.33 14.41 2.48
CA TYR A 165 -9.23 13.84 1.71
C TYR A 165 -9.75 12.89 0.65
N LYS A 166 -8.94 12.69 -0.38
CA LYS A 166 -9.24 11.75 -1.46
C LYS A 166 -8.89 10.33 -1.06
N LYS A 167 -9.61 9.37 -1.64
CA LYS A 167 -9.32 7.94 -1.56
C LYS A 167 -9.25 7.38 -2.97
N ALA A 168 -8.15 6.71 -3.31
CA ALA A 168 -8.07 5.97 -4.55
C ALA A 168 -9.02 4.78 -4.50
N PHE A 169 -9.54 4.40 -5.65
CA PHE A 169 -10.39 3.21 -5.72
C PHE A 169 -9.56 1.96 -5.41
N THR A 170 -9.91 1.29 -4.32
CA THR A 170 -9.38 -0.02 -3.97
C THR A 170 -10.56 -0.96 -3.78
N PRO A 171 -10.66 -2.05 -4.53
CA PRO A 171 -11.76 -2.98 -4.37
C PRO A 171 -11.68 -3.64 -2.99
N ASN A 172 -12.78 -3.61 -2.25
CA ASN A 172 -12.95 -4.44 -1.06
C ASN A 172 -13.28 -5.87 -1.48
N PRO A 173 -12.96 -6.89 -0.68
CA PRO A 173 -13.41 -8.23 -0.95
C PRO A 173 -14.95 -8.30 -0.90
N ILE A 174 -15.54 -9.06 -1.80
CA ILE A 174 -16.98 -9.34 -1.80
C ILE A 174 -17.20 -10.52 -0.87
N ILE A 175 -18.05 -10.33 0.14
CA ILE A 175 -18.38 -11.38 1.13
C ILE A 175 -19.85 -11.73 0.96
N GLU A 176 -20.11 -12.97 0.57
CA GLU A 176 -21.45 -13.53 0.39
C GLU A 176 -21.73 -14.65 1.40
N HIS A 177 -22.88 -15.29 1.30
CA HIS A 177 -23.35 -16.27 2.28
C HIS A 177 -22.34 -17.41 2.56
N ASN A 178 -21.62 -17.88 1.55
CA ASN A 178 -20.65 -18.98 1.68
C ASN A 178 -19.35 -18.71 0.91
N MET A 179 -19.05 -17.46 0.60
CA MET A 179 -17.93 -17.13 -0.27
C MET A 179 -17.30 -15.78 0.11
N ILE A 180 -15.98 -15.72 -0.06
CA ILE A 180 -15.22 -14.46 -0.13
C ILE A 180 -14.58 -14.40 -1.52
N GLN A 181 -14.77 -13.32 -2.23
CA GLN A 181 -14.04 -13.05 -3.46
C GLN A 181 -13.21 -11.79 -3.28
N GLY A 182 -11.90 -11.97 -3.28
CA GLY A 182 -10.92 -10.89 -3.29
C GLY A 182 -10.16 -10.82 -4.61
N ASN A 183 -9.20 -9.91 -4.64
CA ASN A 183 -8.32 -9.69 -5.78
C ASN A 183 -6.86 -9.68 -5.34
N VAL A 184 -5.95 -10.02 -6.24
CA VAL A 184 -4.51 -9.85 -6.06
C VAL A 184 -4.20 -8.35 -6.00
N ILE A 185 -3.61 -7.90 -4.89
CA ILE A 185 -3.25 -6.48 -4.68
C ILE A 185 -1.75 -6.24 -4.78
N HIS A 186 -0.94 -7.27 -4.56
CA HIS A 186 0.51 -7.18 -4.64
C HIS A 186 1.12 -8.54 -4.99
N ILE A 187 2.24 -8.50 -5.69
CA ILE A 187 3.10 -9.66 -5.92
C ILE A 187 4.48 -9.26 -5.41
N ASP A 188 4.98 -10.00 -4.42
CA ASP A 188 6.22 -9.65 -3.76
C ASP A 188 7.46 -10.05 -4.57
N HIS A 189 8.64 -9.78 -4.01
CA HIS A 189 9.92 -10.11 -4.64
C HIS A 189 10.09 -11.61 -4.93
N PHE A 190 9.50 -12.49 -4.13
CA PHE A 190 9.54 -13.94 -4.32
C PHE A 190 8.52 -14.43 -5.34
N GLY A 191 7.58 -13.58 -5.76
CA GLY A 191 6.45 -13.94 -6.60
C GLY A 191 5.29 -14.53 -5.80
N ASN A 192 5.22 -14.27 -4.49
CA ASN A 192 4.06 -14.61 -3.69
C ASN A 192 2.90 -13.67 -4.02
N ILE A 193 1.70 -14.22 -4.04
CA ILE A 193 0.47 -13.55 -4.44
C ILE A 193 -0.26 -13.07 -3.17
N ILE A 194 -0.27 -11.77 -2.92
CA ILE A 194 -0.94 -11.15 -1.77
C ILE A 194 -2.30 -10.62 -2.21
N THR A 195 -3.34 -10.96 -1.46
CA THR A 195 -4.72 -10.56 -1.77
C THR A 195 -5.24 -9.47 -0.83
N ASN A 196 -6.40 -8.90 -1.15
CA ASN A 196 -7.14 -8.01 -0.25
C ASN A 196 -8.05 -8.76 0.75
N ILE A 197 -7.98 -10.09 0.82
CA ILE A 197 -8.74 -10.90 1.77
C ILE A 197 -7.97 -10.94 3.09
N PHE A 198 -8.61 -10.54 4.19
CA PHE A 198 -8.01 -10.57 5.51
C PHE A 198 -8.39 -11.82 6.30
N LYS A 199 -7.59 -12.13 7.29
CA LYS A 199 -7.85 -13.20 8.24
C LYS A 199 -9.21 -13.04 8.94
N HIS A 200 -9.56 -11.83 9.35
CA HIS A 200 -10.84 -11.55 9.99
C HIS A 200 -12.05 -11.81 9.06
N ASP A 201 -11.87 -11.74 7.73
CA ASP A 201 -12.91 -12.09 6.78
C ASP A 201 -13.24 -13.59 6.84
N PHE A 202 -12.22 -14.46 7.02
CA PHE A 202 -12.40 -15.89 7.24
C PHE A 202 -13.08 -16.18 8.57
N GLU A 203 -12.75 -15.45 9.62
CA GLU A 203 -13.29 -15.64 10.96
C GLU A 203 -14.80 -15.43 11.03
N ARG A 204 -15.38 -14.65 10.11
CA ARG A 204 -16.84 -14.48 9.98
C ARG A 204 -17.58 -15.76 9.68
N PHE A 205 -16.96 -16.73 9.01
CA PHE A 205 -17.55 -18.02 8.68
C PHE A 205 -17.38 -19.06 9.80
N GLY A 206 -16.58 -18.74 10.81
CA GLY A 206 -16.34 -19.57 11.98
C GLY A 206 -15.11 -20.47 11.84
N LEU A 207 -14.61 -20.89 13.01
CA LEU A 207 -13.46 -21.80 13.09
C LEU A 207 -13.83 -23.20 12.59
N ASN A 208 -12.89 -23.85 11.90
CA ASN A 208 -13.02 -25.23 11.41
C ASN A 208 -14.19 -25.45 10.42
N VAL A 209 -14.55 -24.43 9.65
CA VAL A 209 -15.46 -24.58 8.51
C VAL A 209 -14.62 -25.02 7.30
N PRO A 210 -14.96 -26.14 6.63
CA PRO A 210 -14.25 -26.54 5.42
C PRO A 210 -14.35 -25.48 4.33
N PHE A 211 -13.25 -25.23 3.63
CA PHE A 211 -13.19 -24.23 2.56
C PHE A 211 -12.29 -24.69 1.42
N THR A 212 -12.37 -23.96 0.32
CA THR A 212 -11.46 -24.09 -0.81
C THR A 212 -11.09 -22.69 -1.30
N ILE A 213 -9.80 -22.46 -1.46
CA ILE A 213 -9.25 -21.27 -2.14
C ILE A 213 -9.04 -21.66 -3.59
N SER A 214 -9.77 -20.99 -4.49
CA SER A 214 -9.71 -21.23 -5.94
C SER A 214 -9.19 -20.00 -6.64
N TYR A 215 -8.23 -20.21 -7.53
CA TYR A 215 -7.64 -19.20 -8.39
C TYR A 215 -7.19 -19.88 -9.69
N GLN A 216 -7.34 -19.21 -10.84
CA GLN A 216 -7.02 -19.74 -12.17
C GLN A 216 -7.72 -21.08 -12.47
N LYS A 217 -6.99 -22.20 -12.37
CA LYS A 217 -7.49 -23.54 -12.69
C LYS A 217 -7.78 -24.34 -11.41
N ARG A 218 -8.85 -25.13 -11.43
CA ARG A 218 -9.25 -26.00 -10.30
C ARG A 218 -8.13 -26.90 -9.74
N ASN A 219 -7.17 -27.30 -10.57
CA ASN A 219 -6.05 -28.15 -10.15
C ASN A 219 -5.10 -27.46 -9.15
N TYR A 220 -5.25 -26.15 -8.96
CA TYR A 220 -4.42 -25.36 -8.03
C TYR A 220 -5.12 -25.03 -6.73
N ASP A 221 -6.35 -25.52 -6.53
CA ASP A 221 -7.13 -25.27 -5.33
C ASP A 221 -6.37 -25.64 -4.05
N ILE A 222 -6.54 -24.83 -2.99
CA ILE A 222 -5.95 -25.04 -1.67
C ILE A 222 -7.10 -25.07 -0.65
N ASP A 223 -7.09 -26.06 0.25
CA ASP A 223 -8.14 -26.28 1.25
C ASP A 223 -7.64 -26.19 2.70
N VAL A 224 -6.38 -25.75 2.87
CA VAL A 224 -5.75 -25.60 4.18
C VAL A 224 -5.00 -24.27 4.22
N ILE A 225 -5.16 -23.52 5.31
CA ILE A 225 -4.26 -22.42 5.67
C ILE A 225 -3.14 -22.98 6.54
N SER A 226 -1.93 -22.88 6.05
CA SER A 226 -0.70 -23.26 6.77
C SER A 226 -0.27 -22.14 7.73
N LYS A 227 0.54 -22.50 8.73
CA LYS A 227 1.15 -21.53 9.66
C LYS A 227 2.44 -20.96 9.13
N ALA A 228 3.14 -21.74 8.29
CA ALA A 228 4.44 -21.38 7.72
C ALA A 228 4.57 -21.95 6.30
N TYR A 229 5.47 -21.38 5.52
CA TYR A 229 5.74 -21.82 4.14
C TYR A 229 6.25 -23.28 4.09
N ASN A 230 6.98 -23.72 5.10
CA ASN A 230 7.54 -25.06 5.18
C ASN A 230 6.61 -26.14 5.78
N ASP A 231 5.35 -25.83 5.99
CA ASP A 231 4.33 -26.83 6.33
C ASP A 231 3.99 -27.74 5.15
N VAL A 232 4.43 -27.38 3.95
CA VAL A 232 4.33 -28.18 2.73
C VAL A 232 5.72 -28.52 2.18
N THR A 233 5.81 -29.49 1.28
CA THR A 233 7.08 -29.88 0.64
C THR A 233 7.65 -28.75 -0.22
N ILE A 234 8.96 -28.74 -0.45
CA ILE A 234 9.61 -27.79 -1.36
C ILE A 234 8.95 -27.86 -2.74
N SER A 235 8.69 -26.72 -3.34
CA SER A 235 8.01 -26.50 -4.62
C SER A 235 6.50 -26.80 -4.59
N GLU A 236 5.92 -27.10 -3.45
CA GLU A 236 4.45 -27.18 -3.29
C GLU A 236 3.85 -25.81 -2.99
N ARG A 237 2.59 -25.66 -3.41
CA ARG A 237 1.77 -24.48 -3.12
C ARG A 237 1.35 -24.43 -1.67
N VAL A 238 1.30 -23.24 -1.12
CA VAL A 238 0.89 -23.00 0.27
C VAL A 238 0.05 -21.73 0.34
N ALA A 239 -0.96 -21.72 1.20
CA ALA A 239 -1.70 -20.52 1.57
C ALA A 239 -1.47 -20.23 3.06
N ILE A 240 -1.16 -18.98 3.36
CA ILE A 240 -0.95 -18.48 4.73
C ILE A 240 -1.69 -17.15 4.92
N PHE A 241 -1.86 -16.73 6.17
CA PHE A 241 -2.04 -15.32 6.49
C PHE A 241 -0.67 -14.76 6.85
N ASN A 242 -0.21 -13.78 6.05
CA ASN A 242 1.10 -13.15 6.26
C ASN A 242 1.09 -12.20 7.49
N ASP A 243 2.18 -11.51 7.73
CA ASP A 243 2.36 -10.58 8.85
C ASP A 243 1.42 -9.35 8.80
N THR A 244 0.84 -9.06 7.63
CA THR A 244 -0.20 -8.03 7.47
C THR A 244 -1.62 -8.60 7.58
N GLU A 245 -1.76 -9.85 8.04
CA GLU A 245 -3.02 -10.61 8.16
C GLU A 245 -3.79 -10.81 6.84
N ARG A 246 -3.09 -10.70 5.70
CA ARG A 246 -3.68 -10.91 4.38
C ARG A 246 -3.46 -12.34 3.91
N LEU A 247 -4.46 -12.88 3.20
CA LEU A 247 -4.32 -14.16 2.52
C LEU A 247 -3.24 -14.04 1.44
N GLU A 248 -2.21 -14.88 1.60
CA GLU A 248 -1.08 -15.00 0.69
C GLU A 248 -1.03 -16.41 0.11
N ILE A 249 -0.79 -16.51 -1.19
CA ILE A 249 -0.58 -17.76 -1.92
C ILE A 249 0.87 -17.77 -2.40
N ALA A 250 1.60 -18.79 -2.00
CA ALA A 250 3.03 -18.91 -2.25
C ALA A 250 3.42 -20.30 -2.74
N ILE A 251 4.67 -20.44 -3.15
CA ILE A 251 5.33 -21.72 -3.38
C ILE A 251 6.44 -21.86 -2.32
N ASN A 252 6.46 -22.97 -1.59
CA ASN A 252 7.53 -23.21 -0.64
C ASN A 252 8.89 -23.23 -1.36
N ARG A 253 9.78 -22.29 -1.01
CA ARG A 253 11.06 -22.01 -1.66
C ARG A 253 10.98 -21.69 -3.16
N GLY A 254 9.82 -21.24 -3.64
CA GLY A 254 9.67 -20.61 -4.94
C GLY A 254 10.28 -19.22 -4.92
N ALA A 255 10.89 -18.80 -6.02
CA ALA A 255 11.39 -17.44 -6.18
C ALA A 255 11.51 -17.05 -7.65
N ASN A 256 11.31 -15.77 -7.95
CA ASN A 256 11.58 -15.21 -9.27
C ASN A 256 13.06 -15.36 -9.60
N GLY A 257 13.38 -16.05 -10.70
CA GLY A 257 14.76 -16.35 -11.11
C GLY A 257 15.28 -17.75 -10.72
N GLY A 258 14.51 -18.52 -9.94
CA GLY A 258 14.77 -19.93 -9.60
C GLY A 258 13.68 -20.86 -10.13
N ASN A 259 13.05 -21.62 -9.22
CA ASN A 259 11.96 -22.56 -9.54
C ASN A 259 10.62 -21.88 -9.93
N GLY A 260 10.59 -20.55 -9.96
CA GLY A 260 9.41 -19.73 -10.20
C GLY A 260 8.62 -19.41 -8.93
N GLY A 261 8.10 -18.17 -8.83
CA GLY A 261 7.14 -17.78 -7.81
C GLY A 261 5.74 -18.27 -8.13
N ALA A 262 4.82 -18.11 -7.21
CA ALA A 262 3.42 -18.48 -7.37
C ALA A 262 2.76 -17.72 -8.54
N ASP A 263 3.12 -16.45 -8.72
CA ASP A 263 2.65 -15.58 -9.82
C ASP A 263 2.91 -16.20 -11.19
N ARG A 264 4.13 -16.69 -11.42
CA ARG A 264 4.54 -17.28 -12.71
C ARG A 264 4.00 -18.69 -12.89
N LEU A 265 4.07 -19.51 -11.84
CA LEU A 265 3.61 -20.91 -11.93
C LEU A 265 2.10 -20.99 -12.14
N PHE A 266 1.33 -20.08 -11.54
CA PHE A 266 -0.12 -20.03 -11.71
C PHE A 266 -0.58 -19.05 -12.76
N GLY A 267 0.33 -18.21 -13.30
CA GLY A 267 0.01 -17.19 -14.28
C GLY A 267 -0.83 -16.05 -13.71
N MET A 268 -0.74 -15.80 -12.40
CA MET A 268 -1.52 -14.77 -11.68
C MET A 268 -0.91 -13.39 -11.84
N ARG A 269 -1.77 -12.38 -11.91
CA ARG A 269 -1.41 -10.97 -12.07
C ARG A 269 -2.17 -10.10 -11.08
N LEU A 270 -1.71 -8.87 -10.93
CA LEU A 270 -2.44 -7.85 -10.16
C LEU A 270 -3.88 -7.69 -10.67
N GLY A 271 -4.81 -7.58 -9.75
CA GLY A 271 -6.24 -7.41 -10.04
C GLY A 271 -7.00 -8.71 -10.30
N GLU A 272 -6.33 -9.85 -10.49
CA GLU A 272 -7.02 -11.12 -10.74
C GLU A 272 -7.75 -11.63 -9.50
N PRO A 273 -8.91 -12.31 -9.69
CA PRO A 273 -9.74 -12.76 -8.59
C PRO A 273 -9.14 -13.98 -7.87
N VAL A 274 -9.29 -13.99 -6.56
CA VAL A 274 -9.07 -15.14 -5.69
C VAL A 274 -10.37 -15.38 -4.93
N ARG A 275 -10.89 -16.61 -4.98
CA ARG A 275 -12.16 -16.97 -4.37
C ARG A 275 -11.95 -17.99 -3.25
N VAL A 276 -12.57 -17.76 -2.12
CA VAL A 276 -12.67 -18.72 -1.03
C VAL A 276 -14.12 -19.17 -0.92
N THR A 277 -14.38 -20.46 -1.09
CA THR A 277 -15.72 -21.04 -0.95
C THR A 277 -15.78 -21.88 0.31
N PHE A 278 -16.75 -21.64 1.17
CA PHE A 278 -16.98 -22.36 2.42
C PHE A 278 -18.08 -23.41 2.25
N PHE A 279 -17.91 -24.55 2.91
CA PHE A 279 -18.84 -25.67 2.83
C PHE A 279 -19.47 -25.97 4.19
N PRO A 280 -20.67 -26.57 4.25
CA PRO A 280 -21.28 -26.98 5.52
C PRO A 280 -20.35 -27.91 6.33
N LYS A 281 -20.36 -27.76 7.65
CA LYS A 281 -19.59 -28.63 8.55
C LYS A 281 -19.99 -30.11 8.31
N GLY A 282 -18.97 -30.97 8.14
CA GLY A 282 -19.18 -32.39 7.87
C GLY A 282 -19.34 -32.76 6.39
N SER A 283 -19.29 -31.79 5.48
CA SER A 283 -19.21 -32.08 4.04
C SER A 283 -17.88 -32.76 3.73
N VAL A 284 -17.93 -34.01 3.28
CA VAL A 284 -16.78 -34.69 2.69
C VAL A 284 -16.70 -34.27 1.24
N ARG A 285 -15.55 -33.79 0.77
CA ARG A 285 -15.31 -33.61 -0.66
C ARG A 285 -15.40 -34.99 -1.33
N ASN A 286 -16.50 -35.28 -2.00
CA ASN A 286 -16.54 -36.39 -2.92
C ASN A 286 -15.74 -35.99 -4.17
N LEU A 287 -14.64 -36.67 -4.43
CA LEU A 287 -13.86 -36.62 -5.66
C LEU A 287 -14.72 -36.83 -6.92
N ASP A 288 -15.85 -37.54 -6.77
CA ASP A 288 -16.76 -37.89 -7.86
C ASP A 288 -17.61 -36.73 -8.40
N SER A 289 -17.64 -35.59 -7.74
CA SER A 289 -18.32 -34.37 -8.28
C SER A 289 -17.43 -33.52 -9.19
N LEU A 290 -16.25 -34.02 -9.53
CA LEU A 290 -15.23 -33.34 -10.33
C LEU A 290 -15.05 -33.92 -11.75
N LEU A 291 -15.86 -34.92 -12.13
CA LEU A 291 -15.91 -35.49 -13.50
C LEU A 291 -16.90 -34.77 -14.39
#